data_d0fbbedd6e6b8910cbb7e8bf5b0424c3
#
_entry.id   d0fbbedd6e6b8910cbb7e8bf5b0424c3
#
_cell.length_a   1.000
_cell.length_b   1.000
_cell.length_c   1.000
_cell.angle_alpha   90.00
_cell.angle_beta   90.00
_cell.angle_gamma   90.00
#
_symmetry.space_group_name_H-M   'P 1'
#
loop_
_entity.id
_entity.type
_entity.pdbx_description
1 polymer ?
#
loop_
_entity_poly.entity_id
_entity_poly.type
_entity_poly.pdbx_seq_one_letter_code
_entity_poly.pdbx_strand_id
1 'polypeptide(L)'
;MVQSGFQFTNPIISKINYVVHSDFKRNKEEPLSVTNSFKTNISPKEDEHRAIVELEILIGSMDSQKEPFYIELTIGASFRWDEAYTEETIRDLLSVNAPALLLSYARPIISTITNMSPYPAYNIPFYNFTK
;
A
#
# COMPACT_ATOMS: atom_id res chain seq x y z
N MET A 1 -22.33 10.50 16.06
CA MET A 1 -21.38 9.53 15.50
C MET A 1 -20.25 9.30 16.50
N VAL A 2 -19.85 8.05 16.73
CA VAL A 2 -18.86 7.69 17.73
C VAL A 2 -17.57 7.27 17.02
N GLN A 3 -16.43 7.72 17.53
CA GLN A 3 -15.12 7.33 17.03
C GLN A 3 -14.85 5.86 17.32
N SER A 4 -14.23 5.16 16.37
CA SER A 4 -13.88 3.75 16.52
C SER A 4 -12.85 3.55 17.63
N GLY A 5 -12.93 2.42 18.31
CA GLY A 5 -11.90 1.99 19.28
C GLY A 5 -10.61 1.50 18.63
N PHE A 6 -10.58 1.36 17.31
CA PHE A 6 -9.37 1.02 16.56
C PHE A 6 -8.91 2.26 15.81
N GLN A 7 -7.74 2.77 16.16
CA GLN A 7 -7.21 4.04 15.63
C GLN A 7 -5.77 3.88 15.16
N PHE A 8 -5.29 4.89 14.45
CA PHE A 8 -3.96 4.88 13.85
C PHE A 8 -3.27 6.24 13.96
N THR A 9 -1.95 6.23 13.91
CA THR A 9 -1.14 7.45 13.78
C THR A 9 -1.01 7.83 12.32
N ASN A 10 -0.52 9.04 12.05
CA ASN A 10 -0.28 9.47 10.66
C ASN A 10 0.65 8.48 9.95
N PRO A 11 0.25 7.95 8.80
CA PRO A 11 1.13 7.05 8.05
C PRO A 11 2.41 7.71 7.63
N ILE A 12 3.49 6.93 7.66
CA ILE A 12 4.84 7.40 7.31
C ILE A 12 5.35 6.55 6.15
N ILE A 13 5.91 7.21 5.14
CA ILE A 13 6.63 6.53 4.07
C ILE A 13 8.07 6.36 4.54
N SER A 14 8.50 5.13 4.75
CA SER A 14 9.87 4.81 5.16
C SER A 14 10.78 4.51 3.98
N LYS A 15 10.21 4.19 2.81
CA LYS A 15 10.97 3.90 1.61
C LYS A 15 10.14 4.24 0.39
N ILE A 16 10.76 4.92 -0.56
CA ILE A 16 10.19 5.11 -1.89
C ILE A 16 11.31 5.06 -2.90
N ASN A 17 11.12 4.24 -3.95
CA ASN A 17 12.05 4.10 -5.04
C ASN A 17 11.24 4.08 -6.32
N TYR A 18 11.49 5.01 -7.23
CA TYR A 18 10.69 5.19 -8.43
C TYR A 18 11.62 5.32 -9.63
N VAL A 19 11.47 4.43 -10.60
CA VAL A 19 12.26 4.41 -11.82
C VAL A 19 11.31 4.34 -13.01
N VAL A 20 11.43 5.32 -13.91
CA VAL A 20 10.64 5.35 -15.15
C VAL A 20 11.46 4.72 -16.28
N HIS A 21 10.82 3.82 -17.03
CA HIS A 21 11.44 3.20 -18.21
C HIS A 21 10.95 3.93 -19.44
N SER A 22 11.67 4.97 -19.84
CA SER A 22 11.28 5.83 -20.97
C SER A 22 11.33 5.10 -22.32
N ASP A 23 12.05 3.98 -22.39
CA ASP A 23 12.16 3.15 -23.59
C ASP A 23 11.08 2.06 -23.69
N PHE A 24 10.21 1.95 -22.71
CA PHE A 24 9.11 0.99 -22.75
C PHE A 24 8.17 1.30 -23.92
N LYS A 25 7.91 0.29 -24.74
CA LYS A 25 7.04 0.43 -25.92
C LYS A 25 5.63 0.01 -25.56
N ARG A 26 4.71 0.96 -25.62
CA ARG A 26 3.32 0.75 -25.31
C ARG A 26 2.48 0.66 -26.57
N ASN A 27 1.57 -0.34 -26.61
CA ASN A 27 0.49 -0.35 -27.61
C ASN A 27 -0.63 0.55 -27.07
N LYS A 28 -0.84 1.70 -27.72
CA LYS A 28 -1.81 2.71 -27.27
C LYS A 28 -3.27 2.26 -27.42
N GLU A 29 -3.52 1.19 -28.16
CA GLU A 29 -4.85 0.62 -28.33
C GLU A 29 -5.25 -0.27 -27.15
N GLU A 30 -4.28 -0.67 -26.34
CA GLU A 30 -4.50 -1.51 -25.16
C GLU A 30 -4.36 -0.70 -23.87
N PRO A 31 -5.14 -1.04 -22.83
CA PRO A 31 -4.93 -0.42 -21.51
C PRO A 31 -3.52 -0.71 -21.00
N LEU A 32 -2.96 0.25 -20.28
CA LEU A 32 -1.67 0.05 -19.65
C LEU A 32 -1.81 -1.00 -18.54
N SER A 33 -1.07 -2.08 -18.67
CA SER A 33 -1.06 -3.17 -17.68
C SER A 33 0.22 -3.12 -16.87
N VAL A 34 0.09 -3.17 -15.55
CA VAL A 34 1.21 -3.06 -14.62
C VAL A 34 1.02 -4.10 -13.53
N THR A 35 2.08 -4.84 -13.21
CA THR A 35 2.03 -5.83 -12.14
C THR A 35 2.08 -5.17 -10.76
N ASN A 36 1.40 -5.76 -9.80
CA ASN A 36 1.36 -5.29 -8.42
C ASN A 36 1.65 -6.44 -7.46
N SER A 37 2.37 -6.12 -6.39
CA SER A 37 2.67 -7.08 -5.34
C SER A 37 2.65 -6.36 -4.00
N PHE A 38 2.07 -6.99 -2.97
CA PHE A 38 1.92 -6.41 -1.64
C PHE A 38 2.41 -7.38 -0.59
N LYS A 39 3.04 -6.84 0.45
CA LYS A 39 3.44 -7.61 1.62
C LYS A 39 3.14 -6.79 2.86
N THR A 40 2.44 -7.40 3.82
CA THR A 40 2.10 -6.77 5.09
C THR A 40 3.01 -7.30 6.18
N ASN A 41 3.63 -6.39 6.93
CA ASN A 41 4.46 -6.73 8.09
C ASN A 41 3.80 -6.15 9.33
N ILE A 42 3.53 -7.01 10.32
CA ILE A 42 2.87 -6.62 11.56
C ILE A 42 3.82 -6.87 12.72
N SER A 43 4.11 -5.81 13.49
CA SER A 43 4.98 -5.87 14.67
C SER A 43 4.15 -5.52 15.90
N PRO A 44 3.59 -6.51 16.60
CA PRO A 44 2.70 -6.24 17.73
C PRO A 44 3.45 -5.82 18.98
N LYS A 45 2.83 -4.94 19.76
CA LYS A 45 3.22 -4.58 21.12
C LYS A 45 1.99 -4.83 21.98
N GLU A 46 1.69 -6.10 22.21
CA GLU A 46 0.45 -6.55 22.82
C GLU A 46 0.18 -5.95 24.19
N ASP A 47 1.23 -5.80 25.01
CA ASP A 47 1.11 -5.21 26.35
C ASP A 47 0.63 -3.75 26.32
N GLU A 48 0.82 -3.08 25.19
CA GLU A 48 0.44 -1.69 25.01
C GLU A 48 -0.83 -1.54 24.16
N HIS A 49 -1.47 -2.64 23.77
CA HIS A 49 -2.63 -2.64 22.87
C HIS A 49 -2.33 -1.88 21.58
N ARG A 50 -1.15 -2.14 21.01
CA ARG A 50 -0.66 -1.48 19.81
C ARG A 50 0.08 -2.44 18.90
N ALA A 51 0.17 -2.07 17.62
CA ALA A 51 1.00 -2.76 16.64
C ALA A 51 1.45 -1.76 15.59
N ILE A 52 2.66 -1.97 15.08
CA ILE A 52 3.12 -1.26 13.90
C ILE A 52 2.79 -2.14 12.70
N VAL A 53 2.11 -1.58 11.71
CA VAL A 53 1.80 -2.27 10.47
C VAL A 53 2.46 -1.53 9.33
N GLU A 54 3.20 -2.25 8.50
CA GLU A 54 3.81 -1.70 7.30
C GLU A 54 3.29 -2.46 6.08
N LEU A 55 3.01 -1.72 5.02
CA LEU A 55 2.63 -2.28 3.74
C LEU A 55 3.74 -1.98 2.74
N GLU A 56 4.35 -3.05 2.21
CA GLU A 56 5.33 -2.95 1.13
C GLU A 56 4.61 -3.14 -0.20
N ILE A 57 4.76 -2.16 -1.07
CA ILE A 57 4.08 -2.12 -2.37
C ILE A 57 5.13 -2.16 -3.46
N LEU A 58 5.02 -3.13 -4.36
CA LEU A 58 5.85 -3.22 -5.57
C LEU A 58 4.95 -3.07 -6.78
N ILE A 59 5.28 -2.13 -7.66
CA ILE A 59 4.52 -1.86 -8.87
C ILE A 59 5.48 -1.90 -10.05
N GLY A 60 5.13 -2.67 -11.08
CA GLY A 60 5.98 -2.86 -12.24
C GLY A 60 7.21 -3.70 -11.92
N SER A 61 8.26 -3.50 -12.70
CA SER A 61 9.54 -4.19 -12.49
C SER A 61 10.69 -3.38 -13.08
N MET A 62 11.91 -3.81 -12.79
CA MET A 62 13.11 -3.21 -13.36
C MET A 62 13.32 -3.58 -14.83
N ASP A 63 12.54 -4.53 -15.37
CA ASP A 63 12.62 -4.91 -16.78
C ASP A 63 11.90 -3.86 -17.64
N SER A 64 12.67 -3.00 -18.28
CA SER A 64 12.17 -1.87 -19.07
C SER A 64 11.40 -2.32 -20.34
N GLN A 65 11.52 -3.60 -20.73
CA GLN A 65 10.79 -4.12 -21.90
C GLN A 65 9.41 -4.66 -21.53
N LYS A 66 9.19 -4.99 -20.26
CA LYS A 66 7.94 -5.57 -19.80
C LYS A 66 7.04 -4.57 -19.08
N GLU A 67 7.63 -3.57 -18.43
CA GLU A 67 6.89 -2.65 -17.55
C GLU A 67 7.30 -1.21 -17.85
N PRO A 68 6.35 -0.26 -17.72
CA PRO A 68 6.64 1.16 -17.96
C PRO A 68 7.47 1.82 -16.87
N PHE A 69 7.41 1.28 -15.65
CA PHE A 69 8.13 1.82 -14.51
C PHE A 69 8.28 0.76 -13.42
N TYR A 70 9.08 1.10 -12.42
CA TYR A 70 9.25 0.32 -11.21
C TYR A 70 9.04 1.24 -10.02
N ILE A 71 8.17 0.85 -9.10
CA ILE A 71 7.92 1.59 -7.89
C ILE A 71 8.00 0.64 -6.70
N GLU A 72 8.78 1.04 -5.71
CA GLU A 72 8.89 0.32 -4.45
C GLU A 72 8.53 1.33 -3.36
N LEU A 73 7.46 1.07 -2.62
CA LEU A 73 6.97 1.99 -1.58
C LEU A 73 6.66 1.20 -0.32
N THR A 74 7.20 1.65 0.81
CA THR A 74 6.85 1.11 2.12
C THR A 74 6.19 2.22 2.93
N ILE A 75 4.97 1.98 3.35
CA ILE A 75 4.18 2.90 4.14
C ILE A 75 3.68 2.20 5.40
N GLY A 76 3.75 2.85 6.53
CA GLY A 76 3.38 2.25 7.80
C GLY A 76 2.80 3.22 8.79
N ALA A 77 2.18 2.68 9.81
CA ALA A 77 1.60 3.44 10.91
C ALA A 77 1.54 2.58 12.16
N SER A 78 1.38 3.23 13.30
CA SER A 78 1.08 2.56 14.55
C SER A 78 -0.43 2.50 14.71
N PHE A 79 -0.94 1.32 15.02
CA PHE A 79 -2.36 1.07 15.26
C PHE A 79 -2.57 0.74 16.72
N ARG A 80 -3.66 1.22 17.30
CA ARG A 80 -4.02 0.98 18.70
C ARG A 80 -5.49 0.58 18.80
N TRP A 81 -5.83 -0.14 19.86
CA TRP A 81 -7.18 -0.63 20.07
C TRP A 81 -7.56 -0.63 21.54
N ASP A 82 -8.87 -0.65 21.81
CA ASP A 82 -9.42 -0.72 23.14
C ASP A 82 -9.27 -2.13 23.74
N GLU A 83 -9.17 -2.21 25.05
CA GLU A 83 -9.03 -3.47 25.78
C GLU A 83 -10.19 -4.45 25.55
N ALA A 84 -11.36 -3.93 25.18
CA ALA A 84 -12.56 -4.74 24.98
C ALA A 84 -12.51 -5.63 23.73
N TYR A 85 -11.58 -5.39 22.82
CA TYR A 85 -11.48 -6.18 21.58
C TYR A 85 -10.88 -7.56 21.85
N THR A 86 -11.47 -8.59 21.23
CA THR A 86 -10.93 -9.95 21.28
C THR A 86 -9.68 -10.07 20.43
N GLU A 87 -8.85 -11.06 20.73
CA GLU A 87 -7.64 -11.33 19.92
C GLU A 87 -7.98 -11.63 18.47
N GLU A 88 -9.08 -12.33 18.23
CA GLU A 88 -9.53 -12.64 16.87
C GLU A 88 -9.89 -11.37 16.09
N THR A 89 -10.65 -10.47 16.74
CA THR A 89 -11.03 -9.18 16.13
C THR A 89 -9.79 -8.36 15.82
N ILE A 90 -8.83 -8.29 16.75
CA ILE A 90 -7.59 -7.53 16.56
C ILE A 90 -6.78 -8.12 15.39
N ARG A 91 -6.70 -9.45 15.32
CA ARG A 91 -5.98 -10.11 14.22
C ARG A 91 -6.56 -9.73 12.86
N ASP A 92 -7.90 -9.72 12.74
CA ASP A 92 -8.57 -9.36 11.50
C ASP A 92 -8.35 -7.86 11.18
N LEU A 93 -8.44 -7.00 12.18
CA LEU A 93 -8.21 -5.56 11.98
C LEU A 93 -6.78 -5.28 11.49
N LEU A 94 -5.80 -5.96 12.06
CA LEU A 94 -4.39 -5.74 11.69
C LEU A 94 -4.02 -6.38 10.34
N SER A 95 -4.64 -7.50 9.98
CA SER A 95 -4.29 -8.20 8.73
C SER A 95 -5.12 -7.75 7.53
N VAL A 96 -6.28 -7.14 7.75
CA VAL A 96 -7.19 -6.74 6.69
C VAL A 96 -7.39 -5.23 6.65
N ASN A 97 -7.88 -4.65 7.74
CA ASN A 97 -8.25 -3.24 7.75
C ASN A 97 -7.04 -2.30 7.74
N ALA A 98 -5.99 -2.64 8.49
CA ALA A 98 -4.80 -1.81 8.54
C ALA A 98 -4.10 -1.70 7.17
N PRO A 99 -3.78 -2.82 6.47
CA PRO A 99 -3.18 -2.68 5.15
C PRO A 99 -4.12 -2.02 4.13
N ALA A 100 -5.44 -2.22 4.22
CA ALA A 100 -6.38 -1.53 3.35
C ALA A 100 -6.35 -0.01 3.56
N LEU A 101 -6.26 0.42 4.82
CA LEU A 101 -6.12 1.85 5.14
C LEU A 101 -4.81 2.40 4.56
N LEU A 102 -3.69 1.69 4.78
CA LEU A 102 -2.38 2.13 4.28
C LEU A 102 -2.38 2.23 2.76
N LEU A 103 -3.01 1.27 2.08
CA LEU A 103 -3.14 1.32 0.62
C LEU A 103 -3.93 2.54 0.17
N SER A 104 -4.97 2.92 0.92
CA SER A 104 -5.75 4.11 0.58
C SER A 104 -4.93 5.40 0.64
N TYR A 105 -3.93 5.46 1.54
CA TYR A 105 -3.00 6.58 1.61
C TYR A 105 -1.96 6.52 0.47
N ALA A 106 -1.56 5.32 0.06
CA ALA A 106 -0.57 5.15 -1.00
C ALA A 106 -1.13 5.47 -2.39
N ARG A 107 -2.41 5.23 -2.63
CA ARG A 107 -3.03 5.44 -3.95
C ARG A 107 -2.80 6.82 -4.54
N PRO A 108 -3.11 7.93 -3.86
CA PRO A 108 -2.87 9.26 -4.44
C PRO A 108 -1.40 9.56 -4.67
N ILE A 109 -0.51 8.99 -3.87
CA ILE A 109 0.94 9.17 -4.04
C ILE A 109 1.37 8.53 -5.36
N ILE A 110 0.97 7.28 -5.60
CA ILE A 110 1.31 6.54 -6.81
C ILE A 110 0.69 7.20 -8.04
N SER A 111 -0.57 7.62 -7.96
CA SER A 111 -1.24 8.32 -9.05
C SER A 111 -0.51 9.62 -9.39
N THR A 112 -0.10 10.38 -8.40
CA THR A 112 0.58 11.66 -8.59
C THR A 112 1.94 11.48 -9.25
N ILE A 113 2.78 10.58 -8.77
CA ILE A 113 4.13 10.40 -9.34
C ILE A 113 4.07 9.81 -10.74
N THR A 114 3.15 8.86 -11.00
CA THR A 114 3.04 8.26 -12.34
C THR A 114 2.41 9.21 -13.34
N ASN A 115 1.64 10.20 -12.90
CA ASN A 115 1.14 11.25 -13.78
C ASN A 115 2.27 12.13 -14.33
N MET A 116 3.45 12.11 -13.70
CA MET A 116 4.64 12.83 -14.16
C MET A 116 5.55 11.95 -15.02
N SER A 117 5.06 10.79 -15.46
CA SER A 117 5.75 9.91 -16.41
C SER A 117 5.22 10.15 -17.82
N PRO A 118 5.89 9.61 -18.86
CA PRO A 118 5.35 9.69 -20.22
C PRO A 118 4.16 8.77 -20.45
N TYR A 119 3.71 8.05 -19.43
CA TYR A 119 2.57 7.13 -19.52
C TYR A 119 1.38 7.69 -18.74
N PRO A 120 0.16 7.15 -18.93
CA PRO A 120 -0.99 7.57 -18.13
C PRO A 120 -0.77 7.33 -16.63
N ALA A 121 -1.37 8.18 -15.79
CA ALA A 121 -1.33 7.98 -14.35
C ALA A 121 -1.85 6.60 -13.99
N TYR A 122 -1.13 5.90 -13.11
CA TYR A 122 -1.52 4.58 -12.66
C TYR A 122 -2.32 4.69 -11.36
N ASN A 123 -3.51 4.13 -11.37
CA ASN A 123 -4.37 4.07 -10.20
C ASN A 123 -4.42 2.62 -9.74
N ILE A 124 -3.91 2.36 -8.53
CA ILE A 124 -3.91 1.02 -7.95
C ILE A 124 -5.36 0.56 -7.79
N PRO A 125 -5.73 -0.62 -8.33
CA PRO A 125 -7.09 -1.14 -8.17
C PRO A 125 -7.38 -1.56 -6.73
N PHE A 126 -8.63 -1.91 -6.44
CA PHE A 126 -8.98 -2.46 -5.13
C PHE A 126 -8.38 -3.84 -4.95
N TYR A 127 -7.90 -4.11 -3.75
CA TYR A 127 -7.38 -5.41 -3.36
C TYR A 127 -8.09 -5.89 -2.10
N ASN A 128 -8.31 -7.19 -2.03
CA ASN A 128 -8.97 -7.83 -0.90
C ASN A 128 -7.91 -8.51 -0.03
N PHE A 129 -7.63 -7.92 1.13
CA PHE A 129 -6.63 -8.44 2.05
C PHE A 129 -7.12 -9.62 2.90
N THR A 130 -8.37 -10.06 2.72
CA THR A 130 -8.89 -11.27 3.39
C THR A 130 -8.39 -12.56 2.75
N LYS A 131 -7.70 -12.48 1.61
CA LYS A 131 -7.21 -13.64 0.86
C LYS A 131 -5.71 -13.70 0.79
#